data_e6f276b592ef2d063ebee1eded38164f
#
_entry.id   e6f276b592ef2d063ebee1eded38164f
#
_cell.length_a   1.000
_cell.length_b   1.000
_cell.length_c   1.000
_cell.angle_alpha   90.00
_cell.angle_beta   90.00
_cell.angle_gamma   90.00
#
_symmetry.space_group_name_H-M   'P 1'
#
loop_
_entity.id
_entity.type
_entity.pdbx_description
1 polymer ?
#
loop_
_entity_poly.entity_id
_entity_poly.type
_entity_poly.pdbx_seq_one_letter_code
_entity_poly.pdbx_strand_id
1 'polypeptide(L)'
;MKRSNPLALIPIGVFILFYLTLGIVFEYAMKIPMGFYSVPVIVAFLIAVLVAVLQTRGETLDKKMEIMGNGVGDKNIITMLIIFMLAGIFVGVVGRQSAESVAYFLLSVTPPRLAVVVLFVVSCFVSTAMGTSVGTITLITPIAVAISAGSGFSLPLCVGTVVGGSMFGDNLSFVSDTTIAACNGQGCKMKDKFRTNLIVVVPAAVLTLVIIIVMSLGADISGGIDKTYDMVRIIPYVLVLISGIIGINVFITLMIGIFSGSVIALVGGTAFPELLKSMGTGASGMFETSMVAVLVAALCALIRYNGGFEALLQGIRRVFKGKRGGQIGIGLLVGLMDIATANNTVAIVMANPIASEMARDYGISGRKTASILDTFSCIFQGILPYGAQLLVAMSAVSTLGQSITAFEIISHLFYPMLLLVSSLVFIFFIPMKDERSDIKE
;
A
#
# COMPACT_ATOMS: atom_id res chain seq x y z
N MET A 1 8.69 -16.68 27.60
CA MET A 1 8.76 -15.27 27.09
C MET A 1 10.11 -15.09 26.44
N LYS A 2 10.17 -14.72 25.16
CA LYS A 2 11.44 -14.39 24.49
C LYS A 2 12.04 -13.16 25.16
N ARG A 3 13.37 -13.15 25.26
CA ARG A 3 14.09 -12.06 25.94
C ARG A 3 13.93 -10.77 25.14
N SER A 4 13.38 -9.73 25.75
CA SER A 4 13.25 -8.39 25.13
C SER A 4 14.66 -7.81 24.88
N ASN A 5 14.94 -7.41 23.63
CA ASN A 5 16.23 -6.89 23.23
C ASN A 5 16.08 -5.68 22.30
N PRO A 6 16.19 -4.44 22.84
CA PRO A 6 16.06 -3.24 22.03
C PRO A 6 17.13 -3.12 20.93
N LEU A 7 18.32 -3.67 21.17
CA LEU A 7 19.42 -3.61 20.21
C LEU A 7 19.08 -4.37 18.92
N ALA A 8 18.19 -5.35 18.97
CA ALA A 8 17.74 -6.08 17.79
C ALA A 8 16.99 -5.20 16.76
N LEU A 9 16.60 -3.98 17.11
CA LEU A 9 16.00 -2.98 16.20
C LEU A 9 17.04 -2.14 15.45
N ILE A 10 18.32 -2.22 15.79
CA ILE A 10 19.41 -1.46 15.12
C ILE A 10 19.40 -1.62 13.61
N PRO A 11 19.17 -2.82 13.02
CA PRO A 11 19.13 -2.97 11.56
C PRO A 11 18.10 -2.08 10.87
N ILE A 12 16.92 -1.88 11.46
CA ILE A 12 15.92 -0.93 10.94
C ILE A 12 16.45 0.51 11.01
N GLY A 13 17.05 0.87 12.15
CA GLY A 13 17.69 2.18 12.29
C GLY A 13 18.80 2.43 11.26
N VAL A 14 19.62 1.41 10.98
CA VAL A 14 20.67 1.47 9.94
C VAL A 14 20.06 1.67 8.57
N PHE A 15 19.01 0.93 8.22
CA PHE A 15 18.29 1.10 6.95
C PHE A 15 17.79 2.55 6.80
N ILE A 16 17.05 3.04 7.78
CA ILE A 16 16.45 4.39 7.72
C ILE A 16 17.55 5.46 7.62
N LEU A 17 18.56 5.35 8.47
CA LEU A 17 19.68 6.31 8.49
C LEU A 17 20.44 6.31 7.16
N PHE A 18 20.77 5.14 6.63
CA PHE A 18 21.47 4.98 5.35
C PHE A 18 20.65 5.56 4.19
N TYR A 19 19.38 5.16 4.07
CA TYR A 19 18.50 5.58 2.99
C TYR A 19 18.26 7.09 3.02
N LEU A 20 17.89 7.65 4.18
CA LEU A 20 17.63 9.08 4.31
C LEU A 20 18.89 9.91 4.15
N THR A 21 20.02 9.48 4.75
CA THR A 21 21.28 10.25 4.64
C THR A 21 21.75 10.33 3.19
N LEU A 22 21.77 9.20 2.46
CA LEU A 22 22.17 9.22 1.05
C LEU A 22 21.17 9.98 0.18
N GLY A 23 19.87 9.81 0.41
CA GLY A 23 18.85 10.56 -0.30
C GLY A 23 19.03 12.08 -0.13
N ILE A 24 19.22 12.55 1.12
CA ILE A 24 19.46 13.96 1.42
C ILE A 24 20.79 14.46 0.80
N VAL A 25 21.86 13.67 0.89
CA VAL A 25 23.15 14.03 0.31
C VAL A 25 23.04 14.14 -1.22
N PHE A 26 22.42 13.19 -1.88
CA PHE A 26 22.27 13.21 -3.34
C PHE A 26 21.38 14.38 -3.80
N GLU A 27 20.22 14.58 -3.17
CA GLU A 27 19.25 15.61 -3.54
C GLU A 27 19.77 17.03 -3.25
N TYR A 28 20.25 17.27 -2.02
CA TYR A 28 20.54 18.63 -1.55
C TYR A 28 22.02 19.01 -1.60
N ALA A 29 22.95 18.08 -1.28
CA ALA A 29 24.37 18.38 -1.27
C ALA A 29 25.00 18.21 -2.67
N MET A 30 24.70 17.11 -3.36
CA MET A 30 25.20 16.83 -4.71
C MET A 30 24.32 17.41 -5.81
N LYS A 31 23.12 17.92 -5.48
CA LYS A 31 22.15 18.50 -6.40
C LYS A 31 21.80 17.56 -7.58
N ILE A 32 21.76 16.27 -7.32
CA ILE A 32 21.33 15.26 -8.28
C ILE A 32 19.80 15.34 -8.35
N PRO A 33 19.20 15.64 -9.51
CA PRO A 33 17.75 15.63 -9.66
C PRO A 33 17.20 14.25 -9.27
N MET A 34 16.16 14.21 -8.43
CA MET A 34 15.58 12.98 -7.90
C MET A 34 16.61 12.11 -7.13
N GLY A 35 17.41 12.75 -6.27
CA GLY A 35 18.51 12.10 -5.54
C GLY A 35 18.05 10.91 -4.69
N PHE A 36 16.86 10.96 -4.10
CA PHE A 36 16.29 9.83 -3.38
C PHE A 36 16.00 8.63 -4.27
N TYR A 37 15.61 8.85 -5.53
CA TYR A 37 15.42 7.77 -6.50
C TYR A 37 16.74 7.10 -6.90
N SER A 38 17.84 7.84 -6.78
CA SER A 38 19.19 7.31 -7.05
C SER A 38 19.75 6.41 -5.94
N VAL A 39 19.06 6.30 -4.79
CA VAL A 39 19.43 5.36 -3.70
C VAL A 39 18.71 4.03 -3.93
N PRO A 40 19.42 2.95 -4.33
CA PRO A 40 18.76 1.66 -4.53
C PRO A 40 18.25 1.10 -3.21
N VAL A 41 16.94 1.03 -3.04
CA VAL A 41 16.28 0.55 -1.81
C VAL A 41 16.73 -0.88 -1.47
N ILE A 42 16.92 -1.73 -2.49
CA ILE A 42 17.44 -3.10 -2.33
C ILE A 42 18.80 -3.10 -1.61
N VAL A 43 19.71 -2.20 -2.00
CA VAL A 43 21.05 -2.12 -1.39
C VAL A 43 20.95 -1.70 0.07
N ALA A 44 20.10 -0.73 0.39
CA ALA A 44 19.87 -0.27 1.75
C ALA A 44 19.31 -1.41 2.64
N PHE A 45 18.38 -2.23 2.14
CA PHE A 45 17.87 -3.39 2.86
C PHE A 45 18.90 -4.52 2.97
N LEU A 46 19.74 -4.75 1.96
CA LEU A 46 20.84 -5.74 2.05
C LEU A 46 21.82 -5.38 3.17
N ILE A 47 22.17 -4.09 3.31
CA ILE A 47 23.01 -3.61 4.41
C ILE A 47 22.32 -3.87 5.75
N ALA A 48 21.03 -3.58 5.87
CA ALA A 48 20.28 -3.84 7.09
C ALA A 48 20.22 -5.34 7.43
N VAL A 49 19.99 -6.20 6.45
CA VAL A 49 20.01 -7.67 6.60
C VAL A 49 21.39 -8.13 7.06
N LEU A 50 22.47 -7.62 6.46
CA LEU A 50 23.84 -7.94 6.87
C LEU A 50 24.08 -7.57 8.35
N VAL A 51 23.66 -6.38 8.77
CA VAL A 51 23.74 -5.95 10.18
C VAL A 51 22.95 -6.89 11.08
N ALA A 52 21.72 -7.30 10.69
CA ALA A 52 20.92 -8.23 11.45
C ALA A 52 21.58 -9.62 11.57
N VAL A 53 22.17 -10.12 10.49
CA VAL A 53 22.93 -11.39 10.45
C VAL A 53 24.14 -11.34 11.39
N LEU A 54 24.92 -10.25 11.37
CA LEU A 54 26.09 -10.04 12.25
C LEU A 54 25.67 -9.89 13.72
N GLN A 55 24.52 -9.27 13.96
CA GLN A 55 23.97 -9.07 15.31
C GLN A 55 23.39 -10.35 15.92
N THR A 56 22.94 -11.29 15.10
CA THR A 56 22.41 -12.60 15.55
C THR A 56 23.59 -13.50 15.97
N ARG A 57 24.09 -13.27 17.17
CA ARG A 57 25.22 -14.02 17.74
C ARG A 57 24.78 -15.38 18.27
N GLY A 58 25.70 -16.35 18.24
CA GLY A 58 25.46 -17.70 18.79
C GLY A 58 24.81 -18.68 17.82
N GLU A 59 24.32 -18.21 16.66
CA GLU A 59 23.74 -19.06 15.64
C GLU A 59 24.66 -19.24 14.45
N THR A 60 24.64 -20.44 13.84
CA THR A 60 25.36 -20.73 12.61
C THR A 60 24.73 -19.96 11.42
N LEU A 61 25.47 -19.77 10.35
CA LEU A 61 24.95 -19.14 9.15
C LEU A 61 23.74 -19.88 8.58
N ASP A 62 23.79 -21.21 8.58
CA ASP A 62 22.69 -22.07 8.13
C ASP A 62 21.40 -21.81 8.94
N LYS A 63 21.53 -21.69 10.27
CA LYS A 63 20.37 -21.37 11.12
C LYS A 63 19.81 -19.98 10.85
N LYS A 64 20.66 -18.99 10.58
CA LYS A 64 20.21 -17.64 10.20
C LYS A 64 19.50 -17.66 8.85
N MET A 65 20.00 -18.43 7.87
CA MET A 65 19.33 -18.63 6.58
C MET A 65 17.98 -19.32 6.74
N GLU A 66 17.87 -20.33 7.60
CA GLU A 66 16.59 -20.99 7.92
C GLU A 66 15.59 -20.00 8.52
N ILE A 67 16.01 -19.16 9.47
CA ILE A 67 15.14 -18.14 10.08
C ILE A 67 14.64 -17.14 9.01
N MET A 68 15.53 -16.65 8.17
CA MET A 68 15.16 -15.74 7.07
C MET A 68 14.22 -16.43 6.06
N GLY A 69 14.53 -17.66 5.67
CA GLY A 69 13.71 -18.46 4.76
C GLY A 69 12.28 -18.66 5.27
N ASN A 70 12.13 -18.94 6.56
CA ASN A 70 10.82 -19.05 7.20
C ASN A 70 10.02 -17.72 7.16
N GLY A 71 10.73 -16.57 7.27
CA GLY A 71 10.10 -15.28 7.14
C GLY A 71 9.62 -14.99 5.72
N VAL A 72 10.45 -15.29 4.73
CA VAL A 72 10.13 -15.12 3.30
C VAL A 72 9.03 -16.09 2.85
N GLY A 73 8.99 -17.29 3.41
CA GLY A 73 7.97 -18.31 3.15
C GLY A 73 6.61 -18.03 3.78
N ASP A 74 6.41 -16.90 4.44
CA ASP A 74 5.09 -16.50 4.95
C ASP A 74 4.08 -16.38 3.80
N LYS A 75 2.86 -16.92 4.03
CA LYS A 75 1.79 -16.93 3.03
C LYS A 75 1.50 -15.55 2.46
N ASN A 76 1.51 -14.50 3.30
CA ASN A 76 1.19 -13.15 2.85
C ASN A 76 2.30 -12.60 1.92
N ILE A 77 3.56 -12.90 2.23
CA ILE A 77 4.70 -12.49 1.39
C ILE A 77 4.63 -13.19 0.03
N ILE A 78 4.43 -14.52 0.00
CA ILE A 78 4.28 -15.28 -1.25
C ILE A 78 3.10 -14.77 -2.07
N THR A 79 1.95 -14.53 -1.44
CA THR A 79 0.76 -13.97 -2.10
C THR A 79 1.08 -12.62 -2.75
N MET A 80 1.75 -11.74 -2.03
CA MET A 80 2.13 -10.42 -2.52
C MET A 80 3.10 -10.50 -3.72
N LEU A 81 4.10 -11.38 -3.66
CA LEU A 81 5.04 -11.59 -4.76
C LEU A 81 4.34 -12.04 -6.05
N ILE A 82 3.38 -12.98 -5.94
CA ILE A 82 2.61 -13.45 -7.10
C ILE A 82 1.74 -12.32 -7.66
N ILE A 83 1.10 -11.51 -6.81
CA ILE A 83 0.33 -10.34 -7.24
C ILE A 83 1.23 -9.37 -8.01
N PHE A 84 2.43 -9.06 -7.51
CA PHE A 84 3.37 -8.17 -8.21
C PHE A 84 3.74 -8.71 -9.59
N MET A 85 4.04 -10.00 -9.70
CA MET A 85 4.37 -10.63 -10.99
C MET A 85 3.21 -10.56 -11.98
N LEU A 86 1.99 -10.93 -11.56
CA LEU A 86 0.80 -10.85 -12.40
C LEU A 86 0.47 -9.41 -12.80
N ALA A 87 0.65 -8.47 -11.88
CA ALA A 87 0.46 -7.05 -12.10
C ALA A 87 1.40 -6.52 -13.19
N GLY A 88 2.68 -6.86 -13.11
CA GLY A 88 3.67 -6.51 -14.14
C GLY A 88 3.33 -7.11 -15.50
N ILE A 89 2.95 -8.40 -15.54
CA ILE A 89 2.52 -9.07 -16.78
C ILE A 89 1.31 -8.36 -17.37
N PHE A 90 0.29 -8.01 -16.55
CA PHE A 90 -0.89 -7.27 -17.01
C PHE A 90 -0.50 -5.96 -17.70
N VAL A 91 0.33 -5.13 -17.04
CA VAL A 91 0.79 -3.85 -17.62
C VAL A 91 1.58 -4.09 -18.91
N GLY A 92 2.43 -5.12 -18.96
CA GLY A 92 3.20 -5.49 -20.15
C GLY A 92 2.33 -5.90 -21.33
N VAL A 93 1.25 -6.63 -21.08
CA VAL A 93 0.30 -7.12 -22.12
C VAL A 93 -0.61 -6.03 -22.65
N VAL A 94 -1.27 -5.29 -21.73
CA VAL A 94 -2.23 -4.25 -22.17
C VAL A 94 -1.51 -3.03 -22.71
N GLY A 95 -0.29 -2.77 -22.27
CA GLY A 95 0.56 -1.71 -22.74
C GLY A 95 0.02 -0.30 -22.45
N ARG A 96 0.82 0.70 -22.84
CA ARG A 96 0.49 2.12 -22.68
C ARG A 96 -0.75 2.55 -23.48
N GLN A 97 -0.94 2.01 -24.68
CA GLN A 97 -2.03 2.40 -25.57
C GLN A 97 -3.42 2.06 -25.00
N SER A 98 -3.55 0.94 -24.27
CA SER A 98 -4.81 0.59 -23.61
C SER A 98 -5.13 1.57 -22.46
N ALA A 99 -4.14 1.91 -21.65
CA ALA A 99 -4.30 2.90 -20.58
C ALA A 99 -4.65 4.28 -21.13
N GLU A 100 -4.00 4.71 -22.21
CA GLU A 100 -4.31 5.97 -22.92
C GLU A 100 -5.73 5.94 -23.49
N SER A 101 -6.18 4.81 -24.08
CA SER A 101 -7.55 4.70 -24.60
C SER A 101 -8.59 4.84 -23.47
N VAL A 102 -8.36 4.23 -22.31
CA VAL A 102 -9.25 4.41 -21.14
C VAL A 102 -9.25 5.87 -20.67
N ALA A 103 -8.08 6.48 -20.54
CA ALA A 103 -7.95 7.86 -20.09
C ALA A 103 -8.66 8.83 -21.03
N TYR A 104 -8.45 8.69 -22.34
CA TYR A 104 -9.08 9.57 -23.34
C TYR A 104 -10.59 9.37 -23.45
N PHE A 105 -11.06 8.12 -23.31
CA PHE A 105 -12.48 7.86 -23.18
C PHE A 105 -13.07 8.57 -21.95
N LEU A 106 -12.45 8.43 -20.78
CA LEU A 106 -12.90 9.12 -19.57
C LEU A 106 -12.92 10.65 -19.75
N LEU A 107 -11.89 11.21 -20.37
CA LEU A 107 -11.79 12.65 -20.65
C LEU A 107 -12.79 13.11 -21.72
N SER A 108 -13.31 12.23 -22.58
CA SER A 108 -14.34 12.56 -23.56
C SER A 108 -15.75 12.62 -22.95
N VAL A 109 -16.01 11.82 -21.91
CA VAL A 109 -17.34 11.71 -21.27
C VAL A 109 -17.47 12.52 -19.98
N THR A 110 -16.35 12.97 -19.40
CA THR A 110 -16.34 13.80 -18.19
C THR A 110 -15.66 15.14 -18.46
N PRO A 111 -16.12 16.23 -17.81
CA PRO A 111 -15.37 17.47 -17.89
C PRO A 111 -13.91 17.24 -17.49
N PRO A 112 -12.92 17.68 -18.29
CA PRO A 112 -11.49 17.42 -18.01
C PRO A 112 -11.08 17.78 -16.58
N ARG A 113 -11.66 18.86 -16.02
CA ARG A 113 -11.45 19.29 -14.63
C ARG A 113 -11.85 18.25 -13.58
N LEU A 114 -12.74 17.31 -13.88
CA LEU A 114 -13.20 16.28 -12.96
C LEU A 114 -12.45 14.93 -13.11
N ALA A 115 -11.49 14.83 -14.04
CA ALA A 115 -10.79 13.58 -14.32
C ALA A 115 -10.08 13.00 -13.07
N VAL A 116 -9.41 13.85 -12.28
CA VAL A 116 -8.74 13.43 -11.04
C VAL A 116 -9.75 13.03 -9.96
N VAL A 117 -10.91 13.72 -9.91
CA VAL A 117 -12.02 13.35 -9.00
C VAL A 117 -12.55 11.95 -9.34
N VAL A 118 -12.75 11.67 -10.63
CA VAL A 118 -13.19 10.34 -11.10
C VAL A 118 -12.15 9.28 -10.77
N LEU A 119 -10.85 9.55 -10.94
CA LEU A 119 -9.77 8.64 -10.52
C LEU A 119 -9.89 8.27 -9.04
N PHE A 120 -10.10 9.24 -8.16
CA PHE A 120 -10.26 8.97 -6.72
C PHE A 120 -11.45 8.08 -6.44
N VAL A 121 -12.62 8.42 -6.97
CA VAL A 121 -13.87 7.67 -6.75
C VAL A 121 -13.76 6.25 -7.29
N VAL A 122 -13.26 6.07 -8.51
CA VAL A 122 -13.06 4.75 -9.12
C VAL A 122 -12.07 3.92 -8.30
N SER A 123 -10.95 4.50 -7.86
CA SER A 123 -9.97 3.82 -7.01
C SER A 123 -10.58 3.36 -5.68
N CYS A 124 -11.41 4.20 -5.04
CA CYS A 124 -12.13 3.85 -3.82
C CYS A 124 -13.05 2.64 -4.04
N PHE A 125 -13.86 2.66 -5.10
CA PHE A 125 -14.81 1.57 -5.38
C PHE A 125 -14.11 0.26 -5.74
N VAL A 126 -13.13 0.31 -6.64
CA VAL A 126 -12.38 -0.88 -7.08
C VAL A 126 -11.64 -1.51 -5.92
N SER A 127 -10.94 -0.70 -5.12
CA SER A 127 -10.20 -1.21 -3.97
C SER A 127 -11.11 -1.79 -2.89
N THR A 128 -12.25 -1.14 -2.61
CA THR A 128 -13.24 -1.68 -1.65
C THR A 128 -13.77 -3.05 -2.10
N ALA A 129 -14.02 -3.21 -3.38
CA ALA A 129 -14.58 -4.44 -3.95
C ALA A 129 -13.52 -5.55 -4.07
N MET A 130 -12.30 -5.23 -4.53
CA MET A 130 -11.20 -6.20 -4.67
C MET A 130 -10.55 -6.57 -3.33
N GLY A 131 -10.63 -5.68 -2.33
CA GLY A 131 -10.00 -5.87 -1.03
C GLY A 131 -8.47 -5.76 -1.05
N THR A 132 -7.90 -5.01 -2.00
CA THR A 132 -6.45 -4.81 -2.08
C THR A 132 -6.10 -3.46 -2.69
N SER A 133 -5.37 -2.63 -1.95
CA SER A 133 -4.82 -1.37 -2.46
C SER A 133 -3.76 -1.59 -3.52
N VAL A 134 -2.85 -2.55 -3.30
CA VAL A 134 -1.76 -2.87 -4.23
C VAL A 134 -2.30 -3.27 -5.61
N GLY A 135 -3.28 -4.18 -5.65
CA GLY A 135 -3.93 -4.58 -6.89
C GLY A 135 -4.60 -3.43 -7.61
N THR A 136 -5.32 -2.57 -6.88
CA THR A 136 -6.00 -1.40 -7.43
C THR A 136 -5.01 -0.36 -7.97
N ILE A 137 -3.94 -0.06 -7.23
CA ILE A 137 -2.88 0.85 -7.68
C ILE A 137 -2.28 0.36 -8.99
N THR A 138 -1.96 -0.93 -9.09
CA THR A 138 -1.42 -1.51 -10.32
C THR A 138 -2.33 -1.30 -11.52
N LEU A 139 -3.63 -1.48 -11.32
CA LEU A 139 -4.62 -1.41 -12.41
C LEU A 139 -4.89 0.04 -12.85
N ILE A 140 -4.94 0.98 -11.91
CA ILE A 140 -5.42 2.34 -12.18
C ILE A 140 -4.27 3.32 -12.40
N THR A 141 -3.07 3.08 -11.88
CA THR A 141 -1.92 3.98 -12.08
C THR A 141 -1.60 4.23 -13.56
N PRO A 142 -1.64 3.25 -14.47
CA PRO A 142 -1.44 3.51 -15.89
C PRO A 142 -2.45 4.51 -16.48
N ILE A 143 -3.71 4.45 -16.03
CA ILE A 143 -4.76 5.40 -16.42
C ILE A 143 -4.45 6.79 -15.86
N ALA A 144 -3.97 6.87 -14.61
CA ALA A 144 -3.56 8.14 -14.00
C ALA A 144 -2.40 8.81 -14.74
N VAL A 145 -1.41 8.02 -15.18
CA VAL A 145 -0.29 8.49 -16.02
C VAL A 145 -0.80 9.07 -17.33
N ALA A 146 -1.73 8.36 -18.00
CA ALA A 146 -2.31 8.80 -19.26
C ALA A 146 -3.19 10.05 -19.08
N ILE A 147 -3.96 10.14 -17.99
CA ILE A 147 -4.74 11.36 -17.65
C ILE A 147 -3.80 12.52 -17.39
N SER A 148 -2.72 12.35 -16.63
CA SER A 148 -1.72 13.42 -16.43
C SER A 148 -1.17 13.94 -17.75
N ALA A 149 -0.73 13.04 -18.63
CA ALA A 149 -0.19 13.40 -19.95
C ALA A 149 -1.25 14.06 -20.86
N GLY A 150 -2.50 13.68 -20.70
CA GLY A 150 -3.62 14.12 -21.52
C GLY A 150 -4.29 15.42 -21.07
N SER A 151 -4.38 15.69 -19.78
CA SER A 151 -5.18 16.79 -19.22
C SER A 151 -4.36 17.95 -18.68
N GLY A 152 -3.03 17.79 -18.53
CA GLY A 152 -2.16 18.80 -17.93
C GLY A 152 -2.12 18.78 -16.39
N PHE A 153 -2.84 17.88 -15.72
CA PHE A 153 -2.67 17.67 -14.28
C PHE A 153 -1.27 17.10 -13.96
N SER A 154 -0.71 17.51 -12.83
CA SER A 154 0.59 16.97 -12.40
C SER A 154 0.52 15.46 -12.16
N LEU A 155 1.56 14.74 -12.56
CA LEU A 155 1.67 13.30 -12.36
C LEU A 155 1.56 12.90 -10.88
N PRO A 156 2.24 13.62 -9.94
CA PRO A 156 2.11 13.33 -8.52
C PRO A 156 0.68 13.42 -7.98
N LEU A 157 -0.10 14.41 -8.46
CA LEU A 157 -1.50 14.55 -8.06
C LEU A 157 -2.34 13.36 -8.56
N CYS A 158 -2.19 12.98 -9.82
CA CYS A 158 -2.95 11.86 -10.39
C CYS A 158 -2.61 10.53 -9.70
N VAL A 159 -1.32 10.24 -9.50
CA VAL A 159 -0.85 9.01 -8.85
C VAL A 159 -1.18 9.01 -7.36
N GLY A 160 -0.93 10.12 -6.64
CA GLY A 160 -1.29 10.25 -5.23
C GLY A 160 -2.79 10.07 -4.98
N THR A 161 -3.63 10.56 -5.91
CA THR A 161 -5.08 10.37 -5.87
C THR A 161 -5.47 8.90 -6.00
N VAL A 162 -4.84 8.14 -6.91
CA VAL A 162 -5.06 6.70 -7.07
C VAL A 162 -4.62 5.94 -5.83
N VAL A 163 -3.44 6.23 -5.31
CA VAL A 163 -2.93 5.58 -4.10
C VAL A 163 -3.86 5.86 -2.91
N GLY A 164 -4.25 7.12 -2.69
CA GLY A 164 -5.16 7.49 -1.61
C GLY A 164 -6.53 6.84 -1.71
N GLY A 165 -7.14 6.81 -2.91
CA GLY A 165 -8.40 6.12 -3.15
C GLY A 165 -8.31 4.61 -2.95
N SER A 166 -7.18 4.01 -3.35
CA SER A 166 -6.93 2.58 -3.14
C SER A 166 -6.79 2.23 -1.65
N MET A 167 -6.15 3.08 -0.87
CA MET A 167 -6.02 2.91 0.58
C MET A 167 -7.35 3.06 1.32
N PHE A 168 -8.26 3.93 0.83
CA PHE A 168 -9.63 3.98 1.34
C PHE A 168 -10.32 2.61 1.26
N GLY A 169 -10.13 1.90 0.15
CA GLY A 169 -10.72 0.58 -0.06
C GLY A 169 -10.23 -0.45 0.96
N ASP A 170 -8.94 -0.47 1.29
CA ASP A 170 -8.40 -1.36 2.33
C ASP A 170 -9.14 -1.19 3.66
N ASN A 171 -9.46 0.05 4.04
CA ASN A 171 -10.13 0.34 5.31
C ASN A 171 -11.63 -0.04 5.32
N LEU A 172 -12.31 -0.04 4.18
CA LEU A 172 -13.75 -0.29 4.09
C LEU A 172 -14.14 -1.58 3.37
N SER A 173 -13.19 -2.38 2.91
CA SER A 173 -13.49 -3.69 2.34
C SER A 173 -13.80 -4.73 3.40
N PHE A 174 -14.77 -5.61 3.12
CA PHE A 174 -15.03 -6.81 3.92
C PHE A 174 -14.07 -7.96 3.60
N VAL A 175 -13.42 -7.92 2.44
CA VAL A 175 -12.54 -8.99 1.94
C VAL A 175 -11.07 -8.61 1.96
N SER A 176 -10.73 -7.41 2.44
CA SER A 176 -9.34 -6.96 2.56
C SER A 176 -8.57 -7.81 3.57
N ASP A 177 -7.35 -8.17 3.21
CA ASP A 177 -6.43 -8.90 4.09
C ASP A 177 -6.18 -8.14 5.40
N THR A 178 -6.12 -6.81 5.37
CA THR A 178 -5.97 -5.96 6.56
C THR A 178 -7.18 -6.06 7.48
N THR A 179 -8.40 -6.03 6.91
CA THR A 179 -9.65 -6.19 7.66
C THR A 179 -9.73 -7.58 8.29
N ILE A 180 -9.43 -8.62 7.52
CA ILE A 180 -9.44 -10.01 8.01
C ILE A 180 -8.43 -10.18 9.14
N ALA A 181 -7.20 -9.70 8.95
CA ALA A 181 -6.14 -9.78 9.96
C ALA A 181 -6.54 -9.05 11.26
N ALA A 182 -7.02 -7.81 11.15
CA ALA A 182 -7.42 -7.01 12.32
C ALA A 182 -8.59 -7.64 13.07
N CYS A 183 -9.64 -8.09 12.37
CA CYS A 183 -10.82 -8.68 12.99
C CYS A 183 -10.52 -10.03 13.67
N ASN A 184 -9.78 -10.92 13.00
CA ASN A 184 -9.42 -12.23 13.55
C ASN A 184 -8.57 -12.09 14.79
N GLY A 185 -7.59 -11.18 14.79
CA GLY A 185 -6.71 -10.96 15.94
C GLY A 185 -7.41 -10.32 17.14
N GLN A 186 -8.49 -9.58 16.92
CA GLN A 186 -9.26 -8.90 17.97
C GLN A 186 -10.57 -9.61 18.33
N GLY A 187 -10.89 -10.75 17.69
CA GLY A 187 -12.10 -11.52 17.95
C GLY A 187 -13.40 -10.76 17.66
N CYS A 188 -13.39 -9.81 16.70
CA CYS A 188 -14.57 -9.03 16.35
C CYS A 188 -15.11 -9.41 14.97
N LYS A 189 -16.43 -9.16 14.75
CA LYS A 189 -17.06 -9.39 13.45
C LYS A 189 -16.65 -8.30 12.45
N MET A 190 -16.37 -8.68 11.20
CA MET A 190 -16.02 -7.73 10.14
C MET A 190 -17.07 -6.63 9.95
N LYS A 191 -18.37 -6.97 10.10
CA LYS A 191 -19.48 -6.01 10.03
C LYS A 191 -19.36 -4.91 11.09
N ASP A 192 -18.92 -5.26 12.31
CA ASP A 192 -18.83 -4.30 13.41
C ASP A 192 -17.60 -3.39 13.23
N LYS A 193 -16.47 -3.95 12.77
CA LYS A 193 -15.30 -3.17 12.35
C LYS A 193 -15.66 -2.22 11.19
N PHE A 194 -16.35 -2.70 10.16
CA PHE A 194 -16.79 -1.89 9.03
C PHE A 194 -17.62 -0.67 9.48
N ARG A 195 -18.63 -0.88 10.33
CA ARG A 195 -19.44 0.22 10.88
C ARG A 195 -18.61 1.21 11.69
N THR A 196 -17.61 0.72 12.43
CA THR A 196 -16.71 1.57 13.19
C THR A 196 -15.81 2.38 12.26
N ASN A 197 -15.28 1.75 11.22
CA ASN A 197 -14.43 2.42 10.23
C ASN A 197 -15.17 3.47 9.41
N LEU A 198 -16.47 3.29 9.12
CA LEU A 198 -17.26 4.33 8.42
C LEU A 198 -17.16 5.69 9.12
N ILE A 199 -17.18 5.72 10.45
CA ILE A 199 -17.12 6.95 11.24
C ILE A 199 -15.77 7.66 11.07
N VAL A 200 -14.69 6.90 10.84
CA VAL A 200 -13.32 7.42 10.74
C VAL A 200 -12.95 7.72 9.29
N VAL A 201 -13.27 6.81 8.40
CA VAL A 201 -12.79 6.76 7.01
C VAL A 201 -13.58 7.70 6.10
N VAL A 202 -14.94 7.74 6.28
CA VAL A 202 -15.78 8.58 5.41
C VAL A 202 -15.49 10.07 5.55
N PRO A 203 -15.33 10.66 6.75
CA PRO A 203 -14.94 12.07 6.84
C PRO A 203 -13.60 12.37 6.17
N ALA A 204 -12.60 11.49 6.32
CA ALA A 204 -11.31 11.65 5.67
C ALA A 204 -11.43 11.60 4.13
N ALA A 205 -12.23 10.67 3.60
CA ALA A 205 -12.45 10.54 2.17
C ALA A 205 -13.21 11.74 1.58
N VAL A 206 -14.24 12.22 2.27
CA VAL A 206 -15.01 13.41 1.85
C VAL A 206 -14.12 14.65 1.82
N LEU A 207 -13.31 14.86 2.86
CA LEU A 207 -12.36 15.98 2.88
C LEU A 207 -11.31 15.85 1.78
N THR A 208 -10.79 14.63 1.53
CA THR A 208 -9.90 14.35 0.40
C THR A 208 -10.54 14.73 -0.93
N LEU A 209 -11.79 14.30 -1.14
CA LEU A 209 -12.54 14.61 -2.34
C LEU A 209 -12.72 16.12 -2.52
N VAL A 210 -13.04 16.86 -1.44
CA VAL A 210 -13.17 18.33 -1.49
C VAL A 210 -11.83 18.97 -1.87
N ILE A 211 -10.69 18.54 -1.30
CA ILE A 211 -9.38 19.07 -1.66
C ILE A 211 -9.09 18.81 -3.14
N ILE A 212 -9.32 17.58 -3.63
CA ILE A 212 -9.11 17.23 -5.04
C ILE A 212 -9.98 18.09 -5.95
N ILE A 213 -11.26 18.30 -5.61
CA ILE A 213 -12.18 19.16 -6.38
C ILE A 213 -11.64 20.59 -6.44
N VAL A 214 -11.24 21.17 -5.30
CA VAL A 214 -10.71 22.53 -5.25
C VAL A 214 -9.44 22.67 -6.10
N MET A 215 -8.51 21.71 -5.98
CA MET A 215 -7.29 21.69 -6.80
C MET A 215 -7.60 21.53 -8.30
N SER A 216 -8.58 20.67 -8.63
CA SER A 216 -9.00 20.45 -10.02
C SER A 216 -9.66 21.67 -10.64
N LEU A 217 -10.45 22.41 -9.87
CA LEU A 217 -11.10 23.63 -10.37
C LEU A 217 -10.11 24.79 -10.56
N GLY A 218 -9.04 24.83 -9.75
CA GLY A 218 -7.98 25.85 -9.83
C GLY A 218 -6.89 25.55 -10.89
N ALA A 219 -6.93 24.38 -11.52
CA ALA A 219 -5.93 24.02 -12.53
C ALA A 219 -6.23 24.67 -13.88
N ASP A 220 -5.21 25.29 -14.49
CA ASP A 220 -5.28 25.78 -15.87
C ASP A 220 -5.21 24.61 -16.85
N ILE A 221 -6.37 24.03 -17.13
CA ILE A 221 -6.49 22.93 -18.08
C ILE A 221 -6.60 23.53 -19.48
N SER A 222 -5.47 23.75 -20.11
CA SER A 222 -5.35 24.15 -21.51
C SER A 222 -5.26 22.92 -22.40
N GLY A 223 -6.37 22.25 -22.66
CA GLY A 223 -6.35 21.12 -23.58
C GLY A 223 -7.74 20.66 -23.93
N GLY A 224 -8.26 21.15 -25.02
CA GLY A 224 -9.21 20.39 -25.84
C GLY A 224 -8.42 19.24 -26.44
N ILE A 225 -8.46 18.07 -25.80
CA ILE A 225 -7.72 16.91 -26.26
C ILE A 225 -8.60 16.19 -27.26
N ASP A 226 -8.41 16.52 -28.52
CA ASP A 226 -8.91 15.72 -29.64
C ASP A 226 -8.02 14.47 -29.75
N LYS A 227 -8.09 13.60 -28.75
CA LYS A 227 -7.33 12.35 -28.74
C LYS A 227 -8.27 11.20 -29.05
N THR A 228 -7.97 10.52 -30.12
CA THR A 228 -8.67 9.30 -30.53
C THR A 228 -8.36 8.19 -29.55
N TYR A 229 -9.38 7.44 -29.15
CA TYR A 229 -9.27 6.24 -28.33
C TYR A 229 -9.81 5.03 -29.08
N ASP A 230 -9.26 3.87 -28.78
CA ASP A 230 -9.68 2.59 -29.35
C ASP A 230 -10.53 1.85 -28.32
N MET A 231 -11.84 1.69 -28.62
CA MET A 231 -12.79 1.00 -27.75
C MET A 231 -12.42 -0.46 -27.48
N VAL A 232 -11.76 -1.14 -28.42
CA VAL A 232 -11.34 -2.53 -28.24
C VAL A 232 -10.23 -2.63 -27.18
N ARG A 233 -9.33 -1.66 -27.16
CA ARG A 233 -8.24 -1.61 -26.18
C ARG A 233 -8.70 -1.24 -24.76
N ILE A 234 -9.89 -0.71 -24.61
CA ILE A 234 -10.52 -0.42 -23.30
C ILE A 234 -11.02 -1.71 -22.62
N ILE A 235 -11.40 -2.73 -23.41
CA ILE A 235 -12.05 -3.96 -22.91
C ILE A 235 -11.30 -4.62 -21.74
N PRO A 236 -9.97 -4.85 -21.75
CA PRO A 236 -9.26 -5.48 -20.63
C PRO A 236 -9.44 -4.72 -19.32
N TYR A 237 -9.37 -3.39 -19.36
CA TYR A 237 -9.59 -2.57 -18.17
C TYR A 237 -11.05 -2.62 -17.68
N VAL A 238 -12.02 -2.59 -18.59
CA VAL A 238 -13.45 -2.71 -18.25
C VAL A 238 -13.73 -4.05 -17.58
N LEU A 239 -13.20 -5.16 -18.13
CA LEU A 239 -13.35 -6.49 -17.53
C LEU A 239 -12.72 -6.57 -16.14
N VAL A 240 -11.52 -6.02 -15.98
CA VAL A 240 -10.82 -5.97 -14.68
C VAL A 240 -11.59 -5.11 -13.68
N LEU A 241 -12.07 -3.93 -14.08
CA LEU A 241 -12.87 -3.04 -13.22
C LEU A 241 -14.19 -3.71 -12.80
N ILE A 242 -14.90 -4.32 -13.73
CA ILE A 242 -16.14 -5.07 -13.43
C ILE A 242 -15.83 -6.22 -12.48
N SER A 243 -14.79 -7.02 -12.74
CA SER A 243 -14.36 -8.11 -11.88
C SER A 243 -14.04 -7.62 -10.46
N GLY A 244 -13.35 -6.48 -10.35
CA GLY A 244 -13.06 -5.84 -9.08
C GLY A 244 -14.33 -5.39 -8.35
N ILE A 245 -15.26 -4.73 -9.03
CA ILE A 245 -16.53 -4.24 -8.46
C ILE A 245 -17.42 -5.41 -7.97
N ILE A 246 -17.40 -6.55 -8.66
CA ILE A 246 -18.14 -7.76 -8.24
C ILE A 246 -17.46 -8.45 -7.06
N GLY A 247 -16.21 -8.08 -6.72
CA GLY A 247 -15.45 -8.67 -5.62
C GLY A 247 -14.75 -9.99 -5.99
N ILE A 248 -14.41 -10.18 -7.27
CA ILE A 248 -13.59 -11.32 -7.71
C ILE A 248 -12.18 -11.16 -7.14
N ASN A 249 -11.58 -12.28 -6.72
CA ASN A 249 -10.22 -12.32 -6.20
C ASN A 249 -9.22 -11.67 -7.17
N VAL A 250 -8.27 -10.91 -6.64
CA VAL A 250 -7.27 -10.14 -7.41
C VAL A 250 -6.49 -10.99 -8.41
N PHE A 251 -6.15 -12.24 -8.05
CA PHE A 251 -5.44 -13.15 -8.97
C PHE A 251 -6.26 -13.43 -10.21
N ILE A 252 -7.54 -13.80 -10.03
CA ILE A 252 -8.47 -14.11 -11.13
C ILE A 252 -8.71 -12.85 -11.95
N THR A 253 -8.89 -11.70 -11.29
CA THR A 253 -9.07 -10.40 -11.94
C THR A 253 -7.89 -10.05 -12.86
N LEU A 254 -6.65 -10.20 -12.37
CA LEU A 254 -5.44 -9.97 -13.18
C LEU A 254 -5.33 -10.99 -14.32
N MET A 255 -5.66 -12.26 -14.08
CA MET A 255 -5.66 -13.29 -15.14
C MET A 255 -6.69 -12.99 -16.24
N ILE A 256 -7.90 -12.51 -15.89
CA ILE A 256 -8.90 -12.05 -16.86
C ILE A 256 -8.33 -10.89 -17.70
N GLY A 257 -7.69 -9.92 -17.05
CA GLY A 257 -7.05 -8.79 -17.73
C GLY A 257 -5.94 -9.22 -18.68
N ILE A 258 -5.03 -10.10 -18.22
CA ILE A 258 -3.93 -10.66 -19.02
C ILE A 258 -4.49 -11.43 -20.22
N PHE A 259 -5.46 -12.32 -20.00
CA PHE A 259 -6.04 -13.14 -21.06
C PHE A 259 -6.73 -12.27 -22.11
N SER A 260 -7.62 -11.37 -21.69
CA SER A 260 -8.35 -10.50 -22.63
C SER A 260 -7.41 -9.53 -23.37
N GLY A 261 -6.41 -8.97 -22.69
CA GLY A 261 -5.38 -8.14 -23.30
C GLY A 261 -4.54 -8.91 -24.33
N SER A 262 -4.18 -10.17 -24.00
CA SER A 262 -3.43 -11.06 -24.91
C SER A 262 -4.23 -11.38 -26.19
N VAL A 263 -5.52 -11.70 -26.05
CA VAL A 263 -6.38 -11.96 -27.21
C VAL A 263 -6.46 -10.71 -28.09
N ILE A 264 -6.66 -9.53 -27.51
CA ILE A 264 -6.75 -8.28 -28.26
C ILE A 264 -5.43 -7.94 -28.95
N ALA A 265 -4.28 -8.15 -28.28
CA ALA A 265 -2.97 -7.95 -28.89
C ALA A 265 -2.71 -8.88 -30.09
N LEU A 266 -3.05 -10.16 -29.95
CA LEU A 266 -2.90 -11.14 -31.03
C LEU A 266 -3.82 -10.86 -32.22
N VAL A 267 -5.10 -10.55 -31.96
CA VAL A 267 -6.06 -10.16 -33.01
C VAL A 267 -5.64 -8.86 -33.68
N GLY A 268 -5.05 -7.93 -32.90
CA GLY A 268 -4.47 -6.68 -33.40
C GLY A 268 -3.18 -6.83 -34.20
N GLY A 269 -2.68 -8.07 -34.41
CA GLY A 269 -1.52 -8.36 -35.25
C GLY A 269 -0.18 -8.44 -34.50
N THR A 270 -0.17 -8.36 -33.17
CA THR A 270 1.07 -8.59 -32.38
C THR A 270 1.49 -10.05 -32.52
N ALA A 271 2.74 -10.28 -32.89
CA ALA A 271 3.26 -11.65 -33.00
C ALA A 271 3.36 -12.31 -31.61
N PHE A 272 3.04 -13.60 -31.53
CA PHE A 272 3.05 -14.34 -30.25
C PHE A 272 4.39 -14.24 -29.49
N PRO A 273 5.59 -14.34 -30.15
CA PRO A 273 6.85 -14.14 -29.45
C PRO A 273 7.02 -12.73 -28.86
N GLU A 274 6.48 -11.70 -29.52
CA GLU A 274 6.53 -10.33 -29.05
C GLU A 274 5.62 -10.13 -27.82
N LEU A 275 4.42 -10.75 -27.84
CA LEU A 275 3.54 -10.79 -26.69
C LEU A 275 4.22 -11.43 -25.47
N LEU A 276 4.87 -12.60 -25.65
CA LEU A 276 5.62 -13.24 -24.56
C LEU A 276 6.77 -12.36 -24.04
N LYS A 277 7.48 -11.67 -24.94
CA LYS A 277 8.53 -10.72 -24.56
C LYS A 277 7.96 -9.57 -23.73
N SER A 278 6.81 -9.04 -24.10
CA SER A 278 6.12 -7.97 -23.35
C SER A 278 5.68 -8.44 -21.96
N MET A 279 5.17 -9.67 -21.84
CA MET A 279 4.87 -10.30 -20.55
C MET A 279 6.12 -10.40 -19.68
N GLY A 280 7.22 -10.88 -20.24
CA GLY A 280 8.51 -11.00 -19.53
C GLY A 280 9.06 -9.65 -19.08
N THR A 281 8.99 -8.64 -19.93
CA THR A 281 9.42 -7.27 -19.59
C THR A 281 8.56 -6.69 -18.45
N GLY A 282 7.23 -6.87 -18.53
CA GLY A 282 6.33 -6.43 -17.47
C GLY A 282 6.62 -7.11 -16.13
N ALA A 283 6.81 -8.43 -16.12
CA ALA A 283 7.20 -9.18 -14.93
C ALA A 283 8.53 -8.67 -14.35
N SER A 284 9.52 -8.43 -15.20
CA SER A 284 10.83 -7.91 -14.78
C SER A 284 10.74 -6.50 -14.19
N GLY A 285 9.79 -5.68 -14.62
CA GLY A 285 9.52 -4.35 -14.06
C GLY A 285 9.12 -4.38 -12.58
N MET A 286 8.65 -5.52 -12.06
CA MET A 286 8.30 -5.70 -10.65
C MET A 286 9.42 -6.31 -9.81
N PHE A 287 10.63 -6.46 -10.37
CA PHE A 287 11.75 -7.10 -9.68
C PHE A 287 12.14 -6.36 -8.40
N GLU A 288 12.34 -5.04 -8.47
CA GLU A 288 12.77 -4.25 -7.30
C GLU A 288 11.76 -4.34 -6.16
N THR A 289 10.48 -4.13 -6.46
CA THR A 289 9.38 -4.24 -5.50
C THR A 289 9.33 -5.62 -4.84
N SER A 290 9.50 -6.68 -5.64
CA SER A 290 9.51 -8.07 -5.15
C SER A 290 10.70 -8.34 -4.25
N MET A 291 11.90 -7.88 -4.63
CA MET A 291 13.11 -8.08 -3.83
C MET A 291 13.09 -7.30 -2.52
N VAL A 292 12.53 -6.08 -2.52
CA VAL A 292 12.33 -5.33 -1.27
C VAL A 292 11.43 -6.13 -0.32
N ALA A 293 10.32 -6.67 -0.79
CA ALA A 293 9.42 -7.48 0.03
C ALA A 293 10.12 -8.71 0.64
N VAL A 294 10.94 -9.41 -0.14
CA VAL A 294 11.75 -10.55 0.32
C VAL A 294 12.75 -10.14 1.39
N LEU A 295 13.51 -9.06 1.15
CA LEU A 295 14.53 -8.58 2.09
C LEU A 295 13.93 -8.07 3.40
N VAL A 296 12.80 -7.36 3.33
CA VAL A 296 12.06 -6.91 4.52
C VAL A 296 11.58 -8.13 5.33
N ALA A 297 11.00 -9.14 4.70
CA ALA A 297 10.54 -10.34 5.39
C ALA A 297 11.69 -11.09 6.09
N ALA A 298 12.83 -11.23 5.41
CA ALA A 298 14.04 -11.83 5.97
C ALA A 298 14.58 -11.03 7.18
N LEU A 299 14.65 -9.71 7.04
CA LEU A 299 15.08 -8.79 8.10
C LEU A 299 14.18 -8.91 9.33
N CYS A 300 12.86 -8.87 9.14
CA CYS A 300 11.88 -8.98 10.22
C CYS A 300 11.95 -10.31 10.95
N ALA A 301 12.22 -11.39 10.25
CA ALA A 301 12.38 -12.71 10.86
C ALA A 301 13.57 -12.72 11.83
N LEU A 302 14.71 -12.15 11.47
CA LEU A 302 15.89 -12.03 12.35
C LEU A 302 15.63 -11.09 13.53
N ILE A 303 14.99 -9.95 13.31
CA ILE A 303 14.63 -8.99 14.38
C ILE A 303 13.69 -9.67 15.40
N ARG A 304 12.69 -10.40 14.91
CA ARG A 304 11.77 -11.18 15.76
C ARG A 304 12.51 -12.26 16.56
N TYR A 305 13.41 -12.98 15.88
CA TYR A 305 14.21 -14.02 16.52
C TYR A 305 15.05 -13.46 17.67
N ASN A 306 15.64 -12.28 17.48
CA ASN A 306 16.49 -11.59 18.47
C ASN A 306 15.70 -10.83 19.55
N GLY A 307 14.36 -10.85 19.56
CA GLY A 307 13.53 -10.21 20.59
C GLY A 307 13.36 -8.69 20.41
N GLY A 308 13.56 -8.18 19.18
CA GLY A 308 13.42 -6.74 18.89
C GLY A 308 11.98 -6.25 19.00
N PHE A 309 11.03 -7.05 18.53
CA PHE A 309 9.62 -6.68 18.62
C PHE A 309 9.09 -6.71 20.05
N GLU A 310 9.53 -7.66 20.88
CA GLU A 310 9.22 -7.70 22.32
C GLU A 310 9.71 -6.45 23.04
N ALA A 311 10.87 -5.92 22.65
CA ALA A 311 11.38 -4.67 23.22
C ALA A 311 10.53 -3.45 22.82
N LEU A 312 10.14 -3.36 21.56
CA LEU A 312 9.26 -2.30 21.07
C LEU A 312 7.92 -2.29 21.83
N LEU A 313 7.34 -3.47 22.05
CA LEU A 313 6.10 -3.67 22.78
C LEU A 313 6.16 -3.20 24.22
N GLN A 314 7.24 -3.58 24.93
CA GLN A 314 7.45 -3.17 26.30
C GLN A 314 7.64 -1.63 26.40
N GLY A 315 8.31 -1.02 25.42
CA GLY A 315 8.46 0.44 25.33
C GLY A 315 7.11 1.16 25.24
N ILE A 316 6.24 0.70 24.33
CA ILE A 316 4.92 1.31 24.14
C ILE A 316 4.06 1.19 25.40
N ARG A 317 4.00 0.02 26.04
CA ARG A 317 3.24 -0.18 27.28
C ARG A 317 3.69 0.70 28.45
N ARG A 318 4.97 1.04 28.51
CA ARG A 318 5.49 1.93 29.56
C ARG A 318 5.05 3.38 29.41
N VAL A 319 4.92 3.83 28.14
CA VAL A 319 4.62 5.24 27.81
C VAL A 319 3.11 5.49 27.76
N PHE A 320 2.36 4.62 27.13
CA PHE A 320 0.93 4.84 26.85
C PHE A 320 0.04 4.10 27.85
N LYS A 321 -0.60 4.87 28.75
CA LYS A 321 -1.47 4.36 29.83
C LYS A 321 -2.90 4.88 29.69
N GLY A 322 -3.84 4.12 30.27
CA GLY A 322 -5.27 4.46 30.27
C GLY A 322 -5.95 4.30 28.89
N LYS A 323 -7.27 4.50 28.84
CA LYS A 323 -8.08 4.16 27.65
C LYS A 323 -7.69 4.94 26.38
N ARG A 324 -7.48 6.26 26.49
CA ARG A 324 -7.05 7.08 25.33
C ARG A 324 -5.58 6.85 24.98
N GLY A 325 -4.70 6.81 25.98
CA GLY A 325 -3.30 6.50 25.78
C GLY A 325 -3.10 5.10 25.16
N GLY A 326 -3.84 4.09 25.64
CA GLY A 326 -3.82 2.75 25.08
C GLY A 326 -4.21 2.71 23.60
N GLN A 327 -5.21 3.47 23.17
CA GLN A 327 -5.61 3.57 21.76
C GLN A 327 -4.51 4.17 20.89
N ILE A 328 -3.88 5.27 21.34
CA ILE A 328 -2.74 5.87 20.62
C ILE A 328 -1.57 4.89 20.61
N GLY A 329 -1.29 4.23 21.73
CA GLY A 329 -0.24 3.22 21.85
C GLY A 329 -0.44 2.05 20.87
N ILE A 330 -1.66 1.56 20.68
CA ILE A 330 -2.00 0.52 19.69
C ILE A 330 -1.77 1.04 18.26
N GLY A 331 -2.18 2.28 17.98
CA GLY A 331 -1.95 2.91 16.68
C GLY A 331 -0.47 3.07 16.36
N LEU A 332 0.32 3.56 17.31
CA LEU A 332 1.78 3.68 17.16
C LEU A 332 2.46 2.31 17.07
N LEU A 333 1.96 1.32 17.81
CA LEU A 333 2.47 -0.04 17.73
C LEU A 333 2.39 -0.59 16.31
N VAL A 334 1.20 -0.57 15.71
CA VAL A 334 1.01 -1.09 14.35
C VAL A 334 1.79 -0.24 13.34
N GLY A 335 1.88 1.08 13.53
CA GLY A 335 2.67 1.96 12.68
C GLY A 335 4.17 1.64 12.71
N LEU A 336 4.73 1.39 13.90
CA LEU A 336 6.14 0.98 14.04
C LEU A 336 6.37 -0.43 13.46
N MET A 337 5.40 -1.35 13.56
CA MET A 337 5.47 -2.62 12.86
C MET A 337 5.43 -2.42 11.35
N ASP A 338 4.65 -1.47 10.86
CA ASP A 338 4.56 -1.15 9.44
C ASP A 338 5.87 -0.56 8.89
N ILE A 339 6.49 0.36 9.62
CA ILE A 339 7.85 0.85 9.33
C ILE A 339 8.85 -0.31 9.22
N ALA A 340 8.73 -1.30 10.09
CA ALA A 340 9.63 -2.45 10.11
C ALA A 340 9.36 -3.45 8.99
N THR A 341 8.11 -3.62 8.58
CA THR A 341 7.69 -4.69 7.65
C THR A 341 7.39 -4.20 6.25
N ALA A 342 7.25 -2.88 6.06
CA ALA A 342 6.79 -2.25 4.82
C ALA A 342 5.51 -2.89 4.24
N ASN A 343 4.69 -3.51 5.10
CA ASN A 343 3.46 -4.21 4.71
C ASN A 343 2.42 -4.14 5.84
N ASN A 344 1.31 -3.46 5.57
CA ASN A 344 0.26 -3.20 6.54
C ASN A 344 -0.41 -4.48 7.09
N THR A 345 -0.64 -5.50 6.26
CA THR A 345 -1.24 -6.77 6.71
C THR A 345 -0.31 -7.49 7.69
N VAL A 346 0.97 -7.59 7.36
CA VAL A 346 1.99 -8.20 8.25
C VAL A 346 2.10 -7.41 9.54
N ALA A 347 2.13 -6.08 9.46
CA ALA A 347 2.18 -5.21 10.63
C ALA A 347 0.99 -5.44 11.58
N ILE A 348 -0.22 -5.54 11.04
CA ILE A 348 -1.44 -5.85 11.82
C ILE A 348 -1.35 -7.22 12.48
N VAL A 349 -0.97 -8.26 11.74
CA VAL A 349 -0.82 -9.63 12.28
C VAL A 349 0.17 -9.66 13.45
N MET A 350 1.30 -8.94 13.30
CA MET A 350 2.31 -8.86 14.35
C MET A 350 1.87 -8.06 15.57
N ALA A 351 1.14 -6.96 15.35
CA ALA A 351 0.64 -6.11 16.44
C ALA A 351 -0.53 -6.75 17.21
N ASN A 352 -1.31 -7.62 16.56
CA ASN A 352 -2.56 -8.18 17.10
C ASN A 352 -2.48 -8.76 18.51
N PRO A 353 -1.54 -9.67 18.85
CA PRO A 353 -1.52 -10.29 20.18
C PRO A 353 -1.41 -9.25 21.29
N ILE A 354 -0.62 -8.22 21.05
CA ILE A 354 -0.33 -7.18 22.04
C ILE A 354 -1.43 -6.13 22.07
N ALA A 355 -1.91 -5.73 20.90
CA ALA A 355 -3.06 -4.84 20.81
C ALA A 355 -4.27 -5.43 21.56
N SER A 356 -4.49 -6.76 21.44
CA SER A 356 -5.54 -7.47 22.20
C SER A 356 -5.30 -7.45 23.71
N GLU A 357 -4.06 -7.62 24.15
CA GLU A 357 -3.72 -7.55 25.58
C GLU A 357 -3.89 -6.13 26.11
N MET A 358 -3.36 -5.10 25.40
CA MET A 358 -3.55 -3.70 25.76
C MET A 358 -5.04 -3.30 25.76
N ALA A 359 -5.82 -3.81 24.81
CA ALA A 359 -7.25 -3.55 24.73
C ALA A 359 -7.98 -4.09 25.95
N ARG A 360 -7.65 -5.29 26.43
CA ARG A 360 -8.19 -5.86 27.67
C ARG A 360 -7.80 -5.04 28.89
N ASP A 361 -6.52 -4.69 29.02
CA ASP A 361 -5.97 -3.94 30.15
C ASP A 361 -6.62 -2.54 30.29
N TYR A 362 -6.93 -1.89 29.16
CA TYR A 362 -7.49 -0.53 29.14
C TYR A 362 -8.99 -0.46 28.85
N GLY A 363 -9.70 -1.60 28.76
CA GLY A 363 -11.14 -1.66 28.50
C GLY A 363 -11.52 -1.08 27.13
N ILE A 364 -10.75 -1.38 26.09
CA ILE A 364 -11.02 -1.00 24.70
C ILE A 364 -11.72 -2.18 24.00
N SER A 365 -12.83 -1.93 23.30
CA SER A 365 -13.54 -2.99 22.58
C SER A 365 -12.74 -3.52 21.40
N GLY A 366 -12.89 -4.84 21.10
CA GLY A 366 -12.17 -5.49 19.98
C GLY A 366 -12.44 -4.82 18.63
N ARG A 367 -13.68 -4.39 18.35
CA ARG A 367 -14.03 -3.65 17.12
C ARG A 367 -13.29 -2.31 17.00
N LYS A 368 -13.12 -1.58 18.12
CA LYS A 368 -12.37 -0.32 18.12
C LYS A 368 -10.88 -0.54 17.96
N THR A 369 -10.35 -1.58 18.58
CA THR A 369 -8.95 -2.00 18.43
C THR A 369 -8.65 -2.42 16.99
N ALA A 370 -9.51 -3.24 16.38
CA ALA A 370 -9.37 -3.63 14.98
C ALA A 370 -9.44 -2.42 14.03
N SER A 371 -10.33 -1.45 14.30
CA SER A 371 -10.40 -0.20 13.55
C SER A 371 -9.11 0.61 13.65
N ILE A 372 -8.53 0.75 14.84
CA ILE A 372 -7.27 1.48 15.06
C ILE A 372 -6.11 0.78 14.37
N LEU A 373 -6.00 -0.54 14.49
CA LEU A 373 -4.96 -1.31 13.81
C LEU A 373 -5.01 -1.09 12.30
N ASP A 374 -6.18 -1.17 11.70
CA ASP A 374 -6.39 -1.01 10.26
C ASP A 374 -6.13 0.44 9.79
N THR A 375 -6.69 1.44 10.47
CA THR A 375 -6.54 2.84 10.05
C THR A 375 -5.11 3.35 10.25
N PHE A 376 -4.46 3.02 11.37
CA PHE A 376 -3.09 3.47 11.61
C PHE A 376 -2.07 2.74 10.73
N SER A 377 -2.25 1.44 10.45
CA SER A 377 -1.38 0.77 9.46
C SER A 377 -1.49 1.43 8.08
N CYS A 378 -2.71 1.77 7.67
CA CYS A 378 -2.92 2.50 6.42
C CYS A 378 -2.22 3.88 6.42
N ILE A 379 -2.33 4.65 7.52
CA ILE A 379 -1.66 5.96 7.65
C ILE A 379 -0.15 5.82 7.50
N PHE A 380 0.47 4.91 8.26
CA PHE A 380 1.92 4.71 8.23
C PHE A 380 2.37 4.19 6.87
N GLN A 381 1.68 3.21 6.30
CA GLN A 381 1.99 2.67 4.98
C GLN A 381 1.96 3.75 3.88
N GLY A 382 1.05 4.73 3.98
CA GLY A 382 0.96 5.84 3.05
C GLY A 382 2.15 6.79 3.06
N ILE A 383 2.84 6.91 4.20
CA ILE A 383 3.99 7.81 4.36
C ILE A 383 5.34 7.10 4.25
N LEU A 384 5.35 5.77 4.09
CA LEU A 384 6.59 5.00 3.94
C LEU A 384 7.07 5.03 2.49
N PRO A 385 8.21 5.69 2.18
CA PRO A 385 8.69 5.81 0.80
C PRO A 385 9.08 4.44 0.17
N TYR A 386 9.29 3.43 0.98
CA TYR A 386 9.56 2.04 0.58
C TYR A 386 8.38 1.10 0.86
N GLY A 387 7.21 1.64 1.16
CA GLY A 387 5.99 0.86 1.34
C GLY A 387 5.48 0.27 0.03
N ALA A 388 4.82 -0.90 0.11
CA ALA A 388 4.38 -1.66 -1.06
C ALA A 388 3.53 -0.82 -2.03
N GLN A 389 2.64 0.03 -1.52
CA GLN A 389 1.76 0.88 -2.32
C GLN A 389 2.56 1.90 -3.17
N LEU A 390 3.54 2.58 -2.56
CA LEU A 390 4.35 3.56 -3.26
C LEU A 390 5.31 2.91 -4.25
N LEU A 391 5.95 1.79 -3.86
CA LEU A 391 6.83 1.05 -4.75
C LEU A 391 6.10 0.54 -6.01
N VAL A 392 4.89 0.01 -5.85
CA VAL A 392 4.07 -0.44 -6.98
C VAL A 392 3.64 0.73 -7.85
N ALA A 393 3.23 1.85 -7.26
CA ALA A 393 2.87 3.06 -8.01
C ALA A 393 4.06 3.57 -8.83
N MET A 394 5.24 3.72 -8.22
CA MET A 394 6.47 4.14 -8.90
C MET A 394 6.87 3.17 -10.02
N SER A 395 6.79 1.86 -9.75
CA SER A 395 7.10 0.81 -10.72
C SER A 395 6.16 0.85 -11.93
N ALA A 396 4.85 1.04 -11.70
CA ALA A 396 3.87 1.18 -12.77
C ALA A 396 4.13 2.43 -13.63
N VAL A 397 4.49 3.56 -13.01
CA VAL A 397 4.88 4.80 -13.71
C VAL A 397 6.14 4.58 -14.53
N SER A 398 7.17 3.93 -13.97
CA SER A 398 8.44 3.64 -14.64
C SER A 398 8.26 2.73 -15.85
N THR A 399 7.41 1.70 -15.76
CA THR A 399 7.09 0.79 -16.87
C THR A 399 6.49 1.54 -18.08
N LEU A 400 5.87 2.70 -17.84
CA LEU A 400 5.31 3.58 -18.87
C LEU A 400 6.30 4.65 -19.36
N GLY A 401 7.57 4.56 -18.96
CA GLY A 401 8.64 5.45 -19.41
C GLY A 401 8.62 6.84 -18.74
N GLN A 402 7.93 6.98 -17.61
CA GLN A 402 7.96 8.18 -16.78
C GLN A 402 8.65 7.88 -15.44
N SER A 403 8.98 8.90 -14.68
CA SER A 403 9.59 8.77 -13.36
C SER A 403 8.88 9.64 -12.33
N ILE A 404 8.75 9.12 -11.12
CA ILE A 404 8.17 9.82 -9.98
C ILE A 404 8.84 9.31 -8.71
N THR A 405 9.10 10.19 -7.75
CA THR A 405 9.64 9.82 -6.45
C THR A 405 8.53 9.50 -5.45
N ALA A 406 8.83 8.71 -4.44
CA ALA A 406 7.90 8.45 -3.34
C ALA A 406 7.47 9.74 -2.64
N PHE A 407 8.38 10.70 -2.46
CA PHE A 407 8.09 11.97 -1.77
C PHE A 407 7.16 12.87 -2.59
N GLU A 408 7.25 12.85 -3.93
CA GLU A 408 6.30 13.55 -4.79
C GLU A 408 4.90 12.96 -4.66
N ILE A 409 4.77 11.63 -4.57
CA ILE A 409 3.49 10.97 -4.32
C ILE A 409 2.97 11.34 -2.93
N ILE A 410 3.80 11.22 -1.89
CA ILE A 410 3.44 11.50 -0.49
C ILE A 410 2.92 12.93 -0.33
N SER A 411 3.52 13.91 -1.01
CA SER A 411 3.09 15.31 -0.95
C SER A 411 1.65 15.54 -1.47
N HIS A 412 1.12 14.61 -2.26
CA HIS A 412 -0.24 14.64 -2.81
C HIS A 412 -1.15 13.53 -2.24
N LEU A 413 -0.69 12.86 -1.19
CA LEU A 413 -1.40 11.75 -0.56
C LEU A 413 -2.31 12.26 0.57
N PHE A 414 -3.38 12.97 0.20
CA PHE A 414 -4.26 13.64 1.16
C PHE A 414 -5.03 12.68 2.05
N TYR A 415 -5.48 11.54 1.51
CA TYR A 415 -6.34 10.61 2.25
C TYR A 415 -5.71 10.09 3.56
N PRO A 416 -4.50 9.50 3.59
CA PRO A 416 -3.93 9.01 4.84
C PRO A 416 -3.61 10.15 5.84
N MET A 417 -3.29 11.36 5.37
CA MET A 417 -3.09 12.51 6.25
C MET A 417 -4.39 12.94 6.93
N LEU A 418 -5.49 13.01 6.17
CA LEU A 418 -6.81 13.30 6.71
C LEU A 418 -7.37 12.16 7.54
N LEU A 419 -7.01 10.91 7.23
CA LEU A 419 -7.34 9.74 8.03
C LEU A 419 -6.68 9.81 9.40
N LEU A 420 -5.44 10.31 9.51
CA LEU A 420 -4.79 10.56 10.79
C LEU A 420 -5.59 11.55 11.65
N VAL A 421 -5.98 12.68 11.06
CA VAL A 421 -6.79 13.70 11.76
C VAL A 421 -8.13 13.10 12.20
N SER A 422 -8.84 12.41 11.32
CA SER A 422 -10.11 11.76 11.62
C SER A 422 -9.95 10.68 12.70
N SER A 423 -8.88 9.89 12.66
CA SER A 423 -8.58 8.86 13.67
C SER A 423 -8.32 9.48 15.05
N LEU A 424 -7.60 10.58 15.12
CA LEU A 424 -7.38 11.30 16.38
C LEU A 424 -8.68 11.88 16.93
N VAL A 425 -9.51 12.51 16.08
CA VAL A 425 -10.86 12.98 16.50
C VAL A 425 -11.68 11.82 17.03
N PHE A 426 -11.67 10.66 16.36
CA PHE A 426 -12.36 9.46 16.82
C PHE A 426 -11.88 8.97 18.18
N ILE A 427 -10.58 8.96 18.43
CA ILE A 427 -9.99 8.54 19.72
C ILE A 427 -10.38 9.47 20.85
N PHE A 428 -10.32 10.79 20.62
CA PHE A 428 -10.49 11.77 21.69
C PHE A 428 -11.94 12.17 21.96
N PHE A 429 -12.80 12.20 20.93
CA PHE A 429 -14.12 12.83 21.01
C PHE A 429 -15.30 11.87 20.81
N ILE A 430 -15.08 10.66 20.26
CA ILE A 430 -16.18 9.73 20.02
C ILE A 430 -16.14 8.58 21.04
N PRO A 431 -16.91 8.65 22.13
CA PRO A 431 -17.03 7.56 23.09
C PRO A 431 -17.87 6.44 22.46
N MET A 432 -17.29 5.28 22.24
CA MET A 432 -18.07 4.08 21.92
C MET A 432 -18.51 3.39 23.21
N LYS A 433 -19.80 3.07 23.31
CA LYS A 433 -20.30 2.23 24.40
C LYS A 433 -19.62 0.88 24.35
N ASP A 434 -19.04 0.45 25.47
CA ASP A 434 -18.47 -0.88 25.64
C ASP A 434 -19.63 -1.87 25.79
N GLU A 435 -20.03 -2.50 24.70
CA GLU A 435 -20.84 -3.70 24.79
C GLU A 435 -19.92 -4.85 25.20
N ARG A 436 -19.84 -5.10 26.49
CA ARG A 436 -19.15 -6.25 27.09
C ARG A 436 -19.95 -7.55 26.92
N SER A 437 -20.64 -7.77 25.82
CA SER A 437 -21.54 -8.93 25.68
C SER A 437 -21.17 -9.94 24.60
N ASP A 438 -20.07 -9.80 23.88
CA ASP A 438 -19.76 -10.73 22.77
C ASP A 438 -18.61 -11.69 23.04
N ILE A 439 -18.09 -11.76 24.28
CA ILE A 439 -17.24 -12.88 24.71
C ILE A 439 -18.12 -13.78 25.60
N LYS A 440 -18.99 -14.55 24.98
CA LYS A 440 -19.46 -15.80 25.57
C LYS A 440 -18.53 -16.88 25.12
N GLU A 441 -18.06 -17.62 26.14
CA GLU A 441 -17.23 -18.83 26.18
C GLU A 441 -17.32 -19.75 24.98
#